data_76854454d0f3fd4c6c4a223e328e5515
#
_entry.id   76854454d0f3fd4c6c4a223e328e5515
#
_cell.length_a   1.000
_cell.length_b   1.000
_cell.length_c   1.000
_cell.angle_alpha   90.00
_cell.angle_beta   90.00
_cell.angle_gamma   90.00
#
_symmetry.space_group_name_H-M   'P 1'
#
loop_
_entity.id
_entity.type
_entity.pdbx_description
1 polymer ?
#
loop_
_entity_poly.entity_id
_entity_poly.type
_entity_poly.pdbx_seq_one_letter_code
_entity_poly.pdbx_strand_id
1 'polypeptide(L)'
;IALVAIVAMTTSVHAGSFGLGVTGALMNIEASGTETEGTAADQSMKTATAGNNAFIGSIFAEYTFDGMMGMTFGVDYVPGSADVNSKKLSRTDTETSVEGDATTNADSRTKSANAEIENHMTYYVELPIHSSGMFVRLGHVEMDVNTKENLDGNSGSYGNQSVDGIAVGLGIKQELSDTFYYKGMVSHTEYDGFTLKETGQTTNSKANSIKVDGIETTKATLAIGYKF
;
A
#
# COMPACT_ATOMS: atom_id res chain seq x y z
N ILE A 1 7.58 -10.84 -11.75
CA ILE A 1 8.07 -10.87 -13.16
C ILE A 1 6.87 -11.03 -14.09
N ALA A 2 6.12 -9.94 -14.30
CA ALA A 2 5.00 -9.93 -15.25
C ALA A 2 4.95 -8.62 -16.07
N LEU A 3 6.05 -7.96 -16.32
CA LEU A 3 6.07 -6.66 -17.03
C LEU A 3 6.38 -6.74 -18.52
N VAL A 4 6.20 -7.86 -19.22
CA VAL A 4 6.61 -8.02 -20.62
C VAL A 4 5.46 -8.29 -21.60
N ALA A 5 4.20 -8.25 -21.23
CA ALA A 5 3.10 -8.71 -22.08
C ALA A 5 2.29 -7.61 -22.81
N ILE A 6 2.66 -6.34 -22.76
CA ILE A 6 1.84 -5.25 -23.38
C ILE A 6 2.38 -4.74 -24.73
N VAL A 7 3.44 -5.27 -25.28
CA VAL A 7 4.05 -4.69 -26.50
C VAL A 7 3.58 -5.32 -27.81
N ALA A 8 2.65 -6.21 -27.86
CA ALA A 8 2.27 -6.92 -29.08
C ALA A 8 0.79 -6.76 -29.49
N MET A 9 0.28 -5.52 -29.58
CA MET A 9 -0.95 -5.28 -30.33
C MET A 9 -0.74 -4.19 -31.37
N THR A 10 0.10 -4.47 -32.36
CA THR A 10 0.11 -3.72 -33.61
C THR A 10 -0.85 -4.39 -34.58
N THR A 11 -2.14 -4.19 -34.40
CA THR A 11 -3.10 -4.32 -35.47
C THR A 11 -3.81 -2.99 -35.62
N SER A 12 -3.56 -2.38 -36.73
CA SER A 12 -4.29 -1.28 -37.32
C SER A 12 -5.79 -1.36 -37.10
N VAL A 13 -6.32 -0.77 -36.06
CA VAL A 13 -7.66 -0.18 -36.04
C VAL A 13 -7.80 0.70 -34.80
N HIS A 14 -7.87 2.01 -35.06
CA HIS A 14 -8.45 3.03 -34.22
C HIS A 14 -7.52 3.69 -33.23
N ALA A 15 -7.18 4.86 -33.63
CA ALA A 15 -7.64 6.02 -32.94
C ALA A 15 -7.44 5.95 -31.42
N GLY A 16 -6.21 5.82 -30.99
CA GLY A 16 -5.77 5.91 -29.61
C GLY A 16 -4.27 6.08 -29.54
N SER A 17 -3.77 6.54 -28.42
CA SER A 17 -2.34 6.72 -28.19
C SER A 17 -1.88 5.91 -26.99
N PHE A 18 -0.72 5.29 -27.13
CA PHE A 18 -0.03 4.62 -26.03
C PHE A 18 0.91 5.61 -25.33
N GLY A 19 0.95 5.64 -24.03
CA GLY A 19 1.81 6.48 -23.23
C GLY A 19 2.63 5.67 -22.21
N LEU A 20 3.88 6.08 -22.04
CA LEU A 20 4.76 5.62 -20.98
C LEU A 20 5.30 6.82 -20.22
N GLY A 21 5.49 6.69 -18.91
CA GLY A 21 6.04 7.81 -18.16
C GLY A 21 6.47 7.46 -16.75
N VAL A 22 6.87 8.51 -16.06
CA VAL A 22 7.31 8.46 -14.66
C VAL A 22 6.54 9.45 -13.83
N THR A 23 6.39 9.14 -12.54
CA THR A 23 5.77 10.05 -11.59
C THR A 23 6.68 10.33 -10.41
N GLY A 24 6.45 11.47 -9.77
CA GLY A 24 6.92 11.78 -8.43
C GLY A 24 5.73 12.23 -7.59
N ALA A 25 5.60 11.73 -6.39
CA ALA A 25 4.48 12.06 -5.51
C ALA A 25 4.92 12.29 -4.06
N LEU A 26 4.29 13.27 -3.42
CA LEU A 26 4.26 13.40 -1.97
C LEU A 26 3.04 12.62 -1.47
N MET A 27 3.28 11.70 -0.55
CA MET A 27 2.27 10.82 0.01
C MET A 27 2.22 10.99 1.53
N ASN A 28 1.03 11.17 2.04
CA ASN A 28 0.70 10.93 3.45
C ASN A 28 0.07 9.55 3.54
N ILE A 29 0.51 8.75 4.50
CA ILE A 29 -0.04 7.44 4.83
C ILE A 29 -0.48 7.44 6.28
N GLU A 30 -1.68 6.92 6.53
CA GLU A 30 -2.25 6.73 7.86
C GLU A 30 -2.78 5.31 7.99
N ALA A 31 -2.50 4.68 9.11
CA ALA A 31 -2.96 3.34 9.44
C ALA A 31 -3.44 3.28 10.87
N SER A 32 -4.52 2.57 11.11
CA SER A 32 -5.03 2.30 12.46
C SER A 32 -5.19 0.80 12.68
N GLY A 33 -4.91 0.36 13.90
CA GLY A 33 -5.03 -1.05 14.21
C GLY A 33 -5.14 -1.31 15.71
N THR A 34 -5.63 -2.50 16.02
CA THR A 34 -5.80 -2.98 17.38
C THR A 34 -5.05 -4.28 17.57
N GLU A 35 -4.12 -4.27 18.49
CA GLU A 35 -3.46 -5.47 18.97
C GLU A 35 -4.30 -6.10 20.07
N THR A 36 -4.49 -7.41 19.97
CA THR A 36 -5.19 -8.23 20.97
C THR A 36 -4.21 -9.26 21.50
N GLU A 37 -3.97 -9.23 22.81
CA GLU A 37 -3.08 -10.16 23.51
C GLU A 37 -3.86 -10.95 24.55
N GLY A 38 -3.48 -12.18 24.77
CA GLY A 38 -4.02 -13.03 25.84
C GLY A 38 -5.18 -13.93 25.42
N THR A 39 -5.71 -14.67 26.41
CA THR A 39 -6.88 -15.55 26.23
C THR A 39 -8.17 -14.78 26.44
N ALA A 40 -9.31 -15.35 26.02
CA ALA A 40 -10.63 -14.72 26.18
C ALA A 40 -10.97 -14.32 27.63
N ALA A 41 -10.34 -14.93 28.64
CA ALA A 41 -10.54 -14.60 30.04
C ALA A 41 -9.68 -13.43 30.55
N ASP A 42 -8.49 -13.20 29.91
CA ASP A 42 -7.52 -12.19 30.31
C ASP A 42 -7.01 -11.42 29.07
N GLN A 43 -7.93 -11.00 28.22
CA GLN A 43 -7.61 -10.32 26.97
C GLN A 43 -7.26 -8.86 27.20
N SER A 44 -6.13 -8.43 26.67
CA SER A 44 -5.73 -7.02 26.61
C SER A 44 -5.81 -6.52 25.16
N MET A 45 -6.42 -5.37 24.97
CA MET A 45 -6.54 -4.70 23.67
C MET A 45 -5.84 -3.35 23.71
N LYS A 46 -5.00 -3.09 22.71
CA LYS A 46 -4.33 -1.80 22.54
C LYS A 46 -4.54 -1.31 21.12
N THR A 47 -5.18 -0.17 20.97
CA THR A 47 -5.33 0.51 19.67
C THR A 47 -4.20 1.50 19.48
N ALA A 48 -3.63 1.52 18.28
CA ALA A 48 -2.60 2.45 17.88
C ALA A 48 -2.88 2.99 16.47
N THR A 49 -2.45 4.22 16.24
CA THR A 49 -2.41 4.84 14.91
C THR A 49 -0.96 5.08 14.52
N ALA A 50 -0.66 4.84 13.26
CA ALA A 50 0.64 5.14 12.67
C ALA A 50 0.43 6.04 11.46
N GLY A 51 1.38 6.93 11.21
CA GLY A 51 1.34 7.79 10.04
C GLY A 51 2.74 8.25 9.63
N ASN A 52 2.91 8.42 8.33
CA ASN A 52 4.17 8.87 7.76
C ASN A 52 3.92 9.71 6.49
N ASN A 53 4.88 10.58 6.21
CA ASN A 53 4.95 11.27 4.92
C ASN A 53 6.15 10.73 4.15
N ALA A 54 5.93 10.38 2.90
CA ALA A 54 6.96 9.84 2.03
C ALA A 54 6.96 10.55 0.67
N PHE A 55 8.14 10.59 0.05
CA PHE A 55 8.26 10.89 -1.38
C PHE A 55 8.43 9.57 -2.11
N ILE A 56 7.58 9.33 -3.10
CA ILE A 56 7.58 8.11 -3.90
C ILE A 56 7.70 8.44 -5.38
N GLY A 57 8.37 7.57 -6.13
CA GLY A 57 8.42 7.59 -7.59
C GLY A 57 7.74 6.35 -8.16
N SER A 58 7.09 6.49 -9.32
CA SER A 58 6.53 5.35 -10.04
C SER A 58 6.79 5.43 -11.53
N ILE A 59 6.56 4.31 -12.20
CA ILE A 59 6.50 4.20 -13.64
C ILE A 59 5.09 3.84 -14.06
N PHE A 60 4.60 4.40 -15.15
CA PHE A 60 3.27 4.07 -15.64
C PHE A 60 3.25 3.78 -17.13
N ALA A 61 2.27 2.98 -17.52
CA ALA A 61 1.88 2.73 -18.89
C ALA A 61 0.39 2.97 -19.05
N GLU A 62 0.00 3.62 -20.15
CA GLU A 62 -1.42 3.93 -20.36
C GLU A 62 -1.80 3.90 -21.83
N TYR A 63 -3.09 3.72 -22.08
CA TYR A 63 -3.66 3.80 -23.42
C TYR A 63 -4.89 4.72 -23.38
N THR A 64 -4.88 5.73 -24.25
CA THR A 64 -5.96 6.71 -24.39
C THR A 64 -6.76 6.41 -25.65
N PHE A 65 -8.08 6.27 -25.53
CA PHE A 65 -9.00 5.99 -26.63
C PHE A 65 -9.54 7.30 -27.23
N ASP A 66 -9.32 7.51 -28.52
CA ASP A 66 -9.86 8.71 -29.19
C ASP A 66 -11.40 8.67 -29.33
N GLY A 67 -11.98 7.47 -29.47
CA GLY A 67 -13.41 7.28 -29.67
C GLY A 67 -14.28 7.27 -28.40
N MET A 68 -13.67 7.25 -27.20
CA MET A 68 -14.38 7.15 -25.92
C MET A 68 -14.22 8.44 -25.07
N MET A 69 -14.43 9.59 -25.68
CA MET A 69 -14.22 10.92 -25.08
C MET A 69 -12.79 11.14 -24.52
N GLY A 70 -11.79 10.39 -25.00
CA GLY A 70 -10.43 10.47 -24.47
C GLY A 70 -10.21 9.68 -23.18
N MET A 71 -11.05 8.70 -22.88
CA MET A 71 -10.88 7.80 -21.75
C MET A 71 -9.51 7.12 -21.80
N THR A 72 -8.83 7.05 -20.67
CA THR A 72 -7.50 6.45 -20.57
C THR A 72 -7.54 5.29 -19.58
N PHE A 73 -6.98 4.14 -19.96
CA PHE A 73 -6.72 3.01 -19.08
C PHE A 73 -5.22 2.92 -18.84
N GLY A 74 -4.82 2.64 -17.62
CA GLY A 74 -3.40 2.55 -17.31
C GLY A 74 -3.07 1.70 -16.09
N VAL A 75 -1.77 1.48 -15.97
CA VAL A 75 -1.15 0.81 -14.84
C VAL A 75 -0.01 1.68 -14.34
N ASP A 76 0.08 1.85 -13.03
CA ASP A 76 1.13 2.59 -12.34
C ASP A 76 1.79 1.64 -11.33
N TYR A 77 3.11 1.54 -11.37
CA TYR A 77 3.91 0.67 -10.52
C TYR A 77 4.94 1.48 -9.74
N VAL A 78 4.93 1.36 -8.43
CA VAL A 78 5.94 1.93 -7.52
C VAL A 78 7.03 0.89 -7.29
N PRO A 79 8.24 1.06 -7.85
CA PRO A 79 9.34 0.16 -7.60
C PRO A 79 9.93 0.38 -6.20
N GLY A 80 10.41 -0.71 -5.61
CA GLY A 80 11.05 -0.68 -4.29
C GLY A 80 10.08 -0.83 -3.14
N SER A 81 10.52 -0.42 -1.96
CA SER A 81 9.75 -0.55 -0.73
C SER A 81 9.75 0.75 0.08
N ALA A 82 8.75 0.91 0.93
CA ALA A 82 8.63 2.03 1.85
C ALA A 82 8.18 1.57 3.24
N ASP A 83 8.86 2.03 4.27
CA ASP A 83 8.42 1.80 5.64
C ASP A 83 7.12 2.58 5.95
N VAL A 84 6.15 1.91 6.55
CA VAL A 84 4.88 2.52 6.98
C VAL A 84 5.12 3.53 8.10
N ASN A 85 6.13 3.30 8.93
CA ASN A 85 6.46 4.16 10.04
C ASN A 85 7.90 4.64 9.97
N SER A 86 8.13 5.94 10.15
CA SER A 86 9.49 6.52 10.16
C SER A 86 10.35 6.03 11.32
N LYS A 87 9.72 5.44 12.36
CA LYS A 87 10.40 4.86 13.53
C LYS A 87 9.78 3.51 13.85
N LYS A 88 10.63 2.52 14.16
CA LYS A 88 10.16 1.25 14.70
C LYS A 88 9.35 1.51 15.97
N LEU A 89 8.13 0.96 16.03
CA LEU A 89 7.37 0.92 17.27
C LEU A 89 8.07 -0.07 18.20
N SER A 90 8.47 0.38 19.36
CA SER A 90 9.16 -0.45 20.36
C SER A 90 8.42 -0.34 21.68
N ARG A 91 8.18 -1.46 22.30
CA ARG A 91 7.62 -1.53 23.64
C ARG A 91 8.39 -2.55 24.48
N THR A 92 8.45 -2.32 25.78
CA THR A 92 8.95 -3.28 26.76
C THR A 92 7.74 -3.81 27.52
N ASP A 93 7.48 -5.10 27.38
CA ASP A 93 6.43 -5.80 28.10
C ASP A 93 7.03 -6.79 29.10
N THR A 94 6.35 -6.94 30.23
CA THR A 94 6.66 -8.01 31.19
C THR A 94 5.73 -9.16 30.87
N GLU A 95 6.25 -10.19 30.22
CA GLU A 95 5.49 -11.40 29.91
C GLU A 95 5.67 -12.44 31.01
N THR A 96 4.57 -13.00 31.44
CA THR A 96 4.58 -14.17 32.32
C THR A 96 4.54 -15.40 31.43
N SER A 97 5.68 -16.04 31.19
CA SER A 97 5.70 -17.34 30.53
C SER A 97 5.30 -18.41 31.55
N VAL A 98 4.18 -19.07 31.30
CA VAL A 98 3.82 -20.28 32.02
C VAL A 98 4.40 -21.46 31.25
N GLU A 99 5.65 -21.82 31.50
CA GLU A 99 6.11 -23.17 31.16
C GLU A 99 5.54 -24.14 32.22
N GLY A 100 4.98 -25.24 31.74
CA GLY A 100 4.25 -26.21 32.55
C GLY A 100 5.08 -26.76 33.71
N ASP A 101 4.95 -26.19 34.78
CA ASP A 101 5.09 -26.46 36.21
C ASP A 101 5.50 -25.16 36.92
N ALA A 102 4.49 -24.36 37.27
CA ALA A 102 4.41 -23.43 38.40
C ALA A 102 5.59 -22.48 38.70
N THR A 103 6.46 -22.13 37.81
CA THR A 103 7.40 -21.02 38.02
C THR A 103 7.13 -19.92 37.00
N THR A 104 6.43 -18.89 37.44
CA THR A 104 6.23 -17.65 36.69
C THR A 104 7.56 -16.87 36.64
N ASN A 105 8.29 -16.98 35.57
CA ASN A 105 9.37 -16.05 35.28
C ASN A 105 8.78 -14.86 34.53
N ALA A 106 8.73 -13.73 35.20
CA ALA A 106 8.39 -12.48 34.57
C ALA A 106 9.65 -11.95 33.88
N ASP A 107 9.78 -12.19 32.58
CA ASP A 107 10.86 -11.63 31.77
C ASP A 107 10.39 -10.32 31.13
N SER A 108 11.14 -9.24 31.37
CA SER A 108 10.93 -7.98 30.68
C SER A 108 11.62 -8.04 29.30
N ARG A 109 10.83 -8.00 28.24
CA ARG A 109 11.33 -8.10 26.85
C ARG A 109 10.97 -6.87 26.05
N THR A 110 11.91 -6.42 25.23
CA THR A 110 11.67 -5.32 24.31
C THR A 110 11.29 -5.87 22.94
N LYS A 111 10.05 -5.67 22.53
CA LYS A 111 9.54 -6.03 21.21
C LYS A 111 9.53 -4.81 20.32
N SER A 112 9.90 -4.96 19.06
CA SER A 112 9.76 -3.89 18.08
C SER A 112 9.11 -4.45 16.82
N ALA A 113 8.22 -3.65 16.25
CA ALA A 113 7.56 -3.96 14.99
C ALA A 113 7.58 -2.75 14.05
N ASN A 114 7.70 -3.03 12.77
CA ASN A 114 7.50 -2.11 11.67
C ASN A 114 6.82 -2.87 10.53
N ALA A 115 6.25 -2.15 9.58
CA ALA A 115 5.74 -2.72 8.35
C ALA A 115 6.38 -2.00 7.16
N GLU A 116 6.63 -2.74 6.10
CA GLU A 116 7.13 -2.26 4.82
C GLU A 116 6.12 -2.58 3.73
N ILE A 117 5.86 -1.60 2.88
CA ILE A 117 5.00 -1.76 1.70
C ILE A 117 5.90 -2.03 0.51
N GLU A 118 5.56 -3.07 -0.26
CA GLU A 118 6.23 -3.45 -1.49
C GLU A 118 5.20 -3.73 -2.60
N ASN A 119 5.68 -3.86 -3.83
CA ASN A 119 4.88 -4.28 -4.99
C ASN A 119 3.60 -3.46 -5.20
N HIS A 120 3.64 -2.17 -4.88
CA HIS A 120 2.46 -1.32 -5.01
C HIS A 120 2.13 -1.08 -6.49
N MET A 121 0.95 -1.53 -6.89
CA MET A 121 0.45 -1.42 -8.26
C MET A 121 -0.95 -0.80 -8.27
N THR A 122 -1.19 0.11 -9.20
CA THR A 122 -2.50 0.73 -9.41
C THR A 122 -2.96 0.48 -10.85
N TYR A 123 -4.08 -0.19 -11.02
CA TYR A 123 -4.81 -0.28 -12.28
C TYR A 123 -5.86 0.82 -12.30
N TYR A 124 -5.89 1.66 -13.33
CA TYR A 124 -6.75 2.82 -13.30
C TYR A 124 -7.45 3.12 -14.62
N VAL A 125 -8.55 3.83 -14.49
CA VAL A 125 -9.23 4.52 -15.60
C VAL A 125 -9.27 6.01 -15.31
N GLU A 126 -8.95 6.83 -16.32
CA GLU A 126 -9.13 8.27 -16.29
C GLU A 126 -10.28 8.66 -17.20
N LEU A 127 -11.21 9.41 -16.63
CA LEU A 127 -12.39 9.93 -17.30
C LEU A 127 -12.22 11.44 -17.47
N PRO A 128 -12.08 11.95 -18.70
CA PRO A 128 -12.05 13.38 -18.93
C PRO A 128 -13.37 14.04 -18.50
N ILE A 129 -13.29 15.13 -17.77
CA ILE A 129 -14.48 15.88 -17.32
C ILE A 129 -14.83 16.98 -18.32
N HIS A 130 -13.83 17.63 -18.90
CA HIS A 130 -13.99 18.79 -19.75
C HIS A 130 -12.80 18.97 -20.68
N SER A 131 -12.98 19.77 -21.74
CA SER A 131 -11.91 20.14 -22.70
C SER A 131 -10.69 20.87 -22.09
N SER A 132 -10.74 21.23 -20.81
CA SER A 132 -9.63 21.84 -20.07
C SER A 132 -8.48 20.87 -19.72
N GLY A 133 -8.59 19.59 -20.06
CA GLY A 133 -7.64 18.56 -19.66
C GLY A 133 -7.86 18.02 -18.24
N MET A 134 -8.92 18.43 -17.56
CA MET A 134 -9.28 17.85 -16.26
C MET A 134 -9.80 16.41 -16.39
N PHE A 135 -9.46 15.56 -15.45
CA PHE A 135 -9.92 14.17 -15.41
C PHE A 135 -10.19 13.71 -13.96
N VAL A 136 -11.08 12.75 -13.84
CA VAL A 136 -11.22 11.91 -12.64
C VAL A 136 -10.52 10.59 -12.90
N ARG A 137 -9.74 10.12 -11.93
CA ARG A 137 -9.14 8.78 -11.93
C ARG A 137 -9.88 7.91 -10.92
N LEU A 138 -10.21 6.71 -11.34
CA LEU A 138 -10.66 5.61 -10.49
C LEU A 138 -9.66 4.48 -10.65
N GLY A 139 -9.22 3.88 -9.55
CA GLY A 139 -8.21 2.84 -9.58
C GLY A 139 -8.47 1.73 -8.58
N HIS A 140 -8.05 0.54 -8.94
CA HIS A 140 -7.86 -0.59 -8.03
C HIS A 140 -6.38 -0.68 -7.71
N VAL A 141 -6.06 -0.81 -6.44
CA VAL A 141 -4.69 -0.80 -5.94
C VAL A 141 -4.39 -2.12 -5.25
N GLU A 142 -3.23 -2.67 -5.50
CA GLU A 142 -2.69 -3.86 -4.85
C GLU A 142 -1.34 -3.50 -4.22
N MET A 143 -1.05 -4.02 -3.03
CA MET A 143 0.25 -3.90 -2.38
C MET A 143 0.53 -5.07 -1.46
N ASP A 144 1.81 -5.35 -1.20
CA ASP A 144 2.23 -6.29 -0.18
C ASP A 144 2.70 -5.54 1.07
N VAL A 145 2.19 -5.98 2.22
CA VAL A 145 2.60 -5.49 3.54
C VAL A 145 3.47 -6.56 4.19
N ASN A 146 4.75 -6.26 4.33
CA ASN A 146 5.73 -7.13 4.97
C ASN A 146 5.95 -6.68 6.41
N THR A 147 5.70 -7.58 7.36
CA THR A 147 5.96 -7.30 8.78
C THR A 147 7.44 -7.49 9.09
N LYS A 148 8.05 -6.46 9.69
CA LYS A 148 9.43 -6.49 10.17
C LYS A 148 9.45 -6.46 11.69
N GLU A 149 9.52 -7.64 12.26
CA GLU A 149 9.43 -7.84 13.69
C GLU A 149 10.79 -8.18 14.29
N ASN A 150 11.02 -7.70 15.49
CA ASN A 150 12.01 -8.25 16.38
C ASN A 150 11.31 -8.59 17.69
N LEU A 151 10.84 -9.82 17.76
CA LEU A 151 10.17 -10.39 18.91
C LEU A 151 11.23 -11.19 19.68
N ASP A 152 11.84 -10.57 20.68
CA ASP A 152 12.92 -11.18 21.46
C ASP A 152 12.43 -12.45 22.19
N GLY A 153 13.12 -13.60 21.96
CA GLY A 153 12.83 -14.90 22.59
C GLY A 153 11.87 -15.82 21.83
N ASN A 154 11.11 -16.64 22.54
CA ASN A 154 10.20 -17.67 22.00
C ASN A 154 8.86 -17.12 21.47
N SER A 155 8.86 -15.93 20.98
CA SER A 155 7.67 -15.29 20.39
C SER A 155 7.46 -15.82 18.98
N GLY A 156 6.22 -15.95 18.57
CA GLY A 156 5.85 -16.26 17.20
C GLY A 156 6.08 -15.09 16.23
N SER A 157 5.67 -15.25 14.99
CA SER A 157 5.72 -14.21 13.96
C SER A 157 4.34 -13.94 13.39
N TYR A 158 4.13 -12.75 12.85
CA TYR A 158 2.86 -12.35 12.24
C TYR A 158 3.02 -12.56 10.72
N GLY A 159 3.48 -12.89 9.93
CA GLY A 159 3.49 -13.09 8.48
C GLY A 159 3.19 -11.84 7.66
N ASN A 160 3.26 -11.99 6.36
CA ASN A 160 3.02 -10.94 5.38
C ASN A 160 1.58 -11.02 4.85
N GLN A 161 1.07 -9.92 4.33
CA GLN A 161 -0.28 -9.82 3.79
C GLN A 161 -0.30 -9.03 2.50
N SER A 162 -0.98 -9.54 1.47
CA SER A 162 -1.36 -8.74 0.31
C SER A 162 -2.66 -8.02 0.59
N VAL A 163 -2.74 -6.76 0.22
CA VAL A 163 -3.85 -5.85 0.54
C VAL A 163 -4.29 -5.13 -0.72
N ASP A 164 -5.60 -5.12 -0.92
CA ASP A 164 -6.25 -4.41 -2.02
C ASP A 164 -6.83 -3.08 -1.54
N GLY A 165 -7.13 -2.20 -2.49
CA GLY A 165 -7.75 -0.92 -2.18
C GLY A 165 -8.35 -0.22 -3.38
N ILE A 166 -9.08 0.86 -3.12
CA ILE A 166 -9.70 1.71 -4.12
C ILE A 166 -9.11 3.11 -4.06
N ALA A 167 -8.68 3.59 -5.22
CA ALA A 167 -8.14 4.95 -5.38
C ALA A 167 -9.11 5.84 -6.16
N VAL A 168 -9.28 7.07 -5.69
CA VAL A 168 -10.00 8.13 -6.40
C VAL A 168 -9.09 9.34 -6.53
N GLY A 169 -9.02 9.93 -7.72
CA GLY A 169 -8.17 11.09 -7.98
C GLY A 169 -8.84 12.12 -8.86
N LEU A 170 -8.41 13.36 -8.70
CA LEU A 170 -8.75 14.47 -9.58
C LEU A 170 -7.45 15.08 -10.11
N GLY A 171 -7.35 15.25 -11.41
CA GLY A 171 -6.14 15.74 -12.03
C GLY A 171 -6.38 16.59 -13.27
N ILE A 172 -5.25 17.06 -13.80
CA ILE A 172 -5.17 17.79 -15.05
C ILE A 172 -4.07 17.19 -15.91
N LYS A 173 -4.31 16.98 -17.20
CA LYS A 173 -3.35 16.54 -18.22
C LYS A 173 -3.18 17.67 -19.24
N GLN A 174 -1.93 17.98 -19.57
CA GLN A 174 -1.61 18.99 -20.56
C GLN A 174 -0.52 18.47 -21.49
N GLU A 175 -0.68 18.69 -22.79
CA GLU A 175 0.32 18.36 -23.80
C GLU A 175 1.42 19.43 -23.79
N LEU A 176 2.68 19.01 -23.72
CA LEU A 176 3.87 19.86 -23.87
C LEU A 176 4.32 19.94 -25.33
N SER A 177 4.08 18.87 -26.07
CA SER A 177 4.35 18.73 -27.51
C SER A 177 3.48 17.61 -28.07
N ASP A 178 3.63 17.29 -29.34
CA ASP A 178 2.93 16.17 -29.98
C ASP A 178 3.22 14.82 -29.32
N THR A 179 4.37 14.72 -28.62
CA THR A 179 4.85 13.47 -28.02
C THR A 179 4.97 13.50 -26.50
N PHE A 180 5.07 14.68 -25.87
CA PHE A 180 5.21 14.79 -24.41
C PHE A 180 4.01 15.46 -23.77
N TYR A 181 3.63 14.95 -22.62
CA TYR A 181 2.60 15.53 -21.77
C TYR A 181 2.99 15.48 -20.28
N TYR A 182 2.35 16.30 -19.49
CA TYR A 182 2.44 16.21 -18.03
C TYR A 182 1.05 16.06 -17.40
N LYS A 183 1.04 15.49 -16.20
CA LYS A 183 -0.16 15.40 -15.37
C LYS A 183 0.15 15.91 -13.96
N GLY A 184 -0.80 16.64 -13.39
CA GLY A 184 -0.86 16.95 -11.95
C GLY A 184 -2.12 16.32 -11.38
N MET A 185 -2.03 15.66 -10.22
CA MET A 185 -3.17 14.94 -9.65
C MET A 185 -3.09 14.93 -8.12
N VAL A 186 -4.24 15.02 -7.48
CA VAL A 186 -4.42 14.68 -6.07
C VAL A 186 -5.31 13.45 -6.02
N SER A 187 -4.92 12.45 -5.23
CA SER A 187 -5.68 11.20 -5.07
C SER A 187 -5.73 10.76 -3.63
N HIS A 188 -6.81 10.09 -3.30
CA HIS A 188 -7.02 9.40 -2.03
C HIS A 188 -7.23 7.91 -2.31
N THR A 189 -6.65 7.06 -1.46
CA THR A 189 -6.77 5.60 -1.56
C THR A 189 -7.15 5.06 -0.20
N GLU A 190 -8.17 4.22 -0.18
CA GLU A 190 -8.57 3.41 0.97
C GLU A 190 -8.24 1.96 0.68
N TYR A 191 -7.53 1.31 1.60
CA TYR A 191 -7.15 -0.10 1.51
C TYR A 191 -7.99 -0.93 2.46
N ASP A 192 -8.23 -2.17 2.09
CA ASP A 192 -8.97 -3.13 2.91
C ASP A 192 -8.24 -3.42 4.22
N GLY A 193 -9.00 -3.53 5.30
CA GLY A 193 -8.48 -3.97 6.59
C GLY A 193 -8.16 -5.46 6.59
N PHE A 194 -7.21 -5.86 7.43
CA PHE A 194 -6.79 -7.26 7.56
C PHE A 194 -6.43 -7.63 8.99
N THR A 195 -6.29 -8.93 9.24
CA THR A 195 -5.90 -9.42 10.57
C THR A 195 -4.70 -10.36 10.45
N LEU A 196 -3.62 -10.01 11.13
CA LEU A 196 -2.46 -10.87 11.31
C LEU A 196 -2.63 -11.67 12.60
N LYS A 197 -2.35 -12.97 12.53
CA LYS A 197 -2.35 -13.86 13.70
C LYS A 197 -0.93 -14.32 13.96
N GLU A 198 -0.51 -14.27 15.21
CA GLU A 198 0.78 -14.79 15.62
C GLU A 198 0.86 -16.30 15.38
N THR A 199 1.94 -16.74 14.77
CA THR A 199 2.24 -18.16 14.46
C THR A 199 3.57 -18.56 15.10
N GLY A 200 3.73 -19.86 15.41
CA GLY A 200 5.02 -20.40 15.91
C GLY A 200 5.20 -20.36 17.41
N GLN A 201 4.19 -20.05 18.19
CA GLN A 201 4.23 -20.21 19.65
C GLN A 201 4.20 -21.69 20.02
N THR A 202 5.13 -22.11 20.87
CA THR A 202 5.27 -23.52 21.32
C THR A 202 4.44 -23.86 22.55
N THR A 203 3.80 -22.89 23.18
CA THR A 203 2.99 -23.09 24.38
C THR A 203 1.55 -22.68 24.23
N ASN A 204 0.69 -23.58 24.66
CA ASN A 204 -0.74 -23.48 24.70
C ASN A 204 -1.25 -22.04 24.90
N SER A 205 -2.00 -21.59 23.94
CA SER A 205 -3.18 -20.80 24.16
C SER A 205 -3.21 -19.33 23.83
N LYS A 206 -2.21 -18.70 23.29
CA LYS A 206 -2.38 -17.24 23.10
C LYS A 206 -1.93 -16.80 21.71
N ALA A 207 -2.73 -17.11 20.71
CA ALA A 207 -2.56 -16.49 19.41
C ALA A 207 -2.88 -14.99 19.54
N ASN A 208 -1.87 -14.18 19.78
CA ASN A 208 -2.01 -12.74 19.65
C ASN A 208 -2.41 -12.38 18.23
N SER A 209 -3.13 -11.32 18.07
CA SER A 209 -3.53 -10.84 16.74
C SER A 209 -3.40 -9.33 16.62
N ILE A 210 -3.08 -8.88 15.43
CA ILE A 210 -3.09 -7.47 15.07
C ILE A 210 -4.16 -7.30 13.99
N LYS A 211 -5.23 -6.60 14.32
CA LYS A 211 -6.24 -6.19 13.37
C LYS A 211 -5.89 -4.79 12.87
N VAL A 212 -5.60 -4.66 11.58
CA VAL A 212 -5.48 -3.38 10.91
C VAL A 212 -6.86 -3.04 10.38
N ASP A 213 -7.46 -1.96 10.87
CA ASP A 213 -8.84 -1.58 10.53
C ASP A 213 -8.91 -0.93 9.14
N GLY A 214 -7.84 -0.28 8.70
CA GLY A 214 -7.67 0.29 7.38
C GLY A 214 -6.35 1.01 7.27
N ILE A 215 -5.92 1.15 6.02
CA ILE A 215 -4.80 2.00 5.64
C ILE A 215 -5.36 3.01 4.65
N GLU A 216 -5.02 4.28 4.82
CA GLU A 216 -5.43 5.35 3.94
C GLU A 216 -4.20 6.10 3.42
N THR A 217 -4.23 6.50 2.15
CA THR A 217 -3.19 7.37 1.61
C THR A 217 -3.77 8.55 0.86
N THR A 218 -3.15 9.70 1.03
CA THR A 218 -3.41 10.89 0.21
C THR A 218 -2.14 11.27 -0.53
N LYS A 219 -2.22 11.41 -1.85
CA LYS A 219 -1.07 11.69 -2.72
C LYS A 219 -1.27 12.96 -3.54
N ALA A 220 -0.22 13.78 -3.63
CA ALA A 220 -0.09 14.83 -4.64
C ALA A 220 0.99 14.39 -5.64
N THR A 221 0.60 14.16 -6.88
CA THR A 221 1.42 13.53 -7.91
C THR A 221 1.70 14.49 -9.06
N LEU A 222 2.94 14.50 -9.54
CA LEU A 222 3.34 15.07 -10.83
C LEU A 222 3.87 13.93 -11.71
N ALA A 223 3.47 13.92 -12.97
CA ALA A 223 3.88 12.93 -13.96
C ALA A 223 4.34 13.58 -15.24
N ILE A 224 5.30 12.93 -15.91
CA ILE A 224 5.70 13.24 -17.27
C ILE A 224 5.57 11.96 -18.08
N GLY A 225 4.87 12.04 -19.21
CA GLY A 225 4.64 10.93 -20.12
C GLY A 225 5.10 11.25 -21.54
N TYR A 226 5.48 10.18 -22.24
CA TYR A 226 5.76 10.16 -23.66
C TYR A 226 4.67 9.38 -24.40
N LYS A 227 4.14 9.97 -25.45
CA LYS A 227 3.04 9.43 -26.27
C LYS A 227 3.61 8.92 -27.60
N PHE A 228 3.22 7.72 -27.98
CA PHE A 228 3.58 7.04 -29.23
C PHE A 228 2.46 7.16 -30.26
#